data_e5a39b83dd47f332b6034bfe5cb3d366
#
_entry.id   e5a39b83dd47f332b6034bfe5cb3d366
#
_cell.length_a   1.000
_cell.length_b   1.000
_cell.length_c   1.000
_cell.angle_alpha   90.00
_cell.angle_beta   90.00
_cell.angle_gamma   90.00
#
_symmetry.space_group_name_H-M   'P 1'
#
loop_
_entity.id
_entity.type
_entity.pdbx_description
1 polymer ?
#
loop_
_entity_poly.entity_id
_entity_poly.type
_entity_poly.pdbx_seq_one_letter_code
_entity_poly.pdbx_strand_id
1 'polypeptide(L)'
;MVFDAFVEWVTSIVGPGYLYSRGMWVDSPAVHGDFIASIQKMGGPEPDVEDRRPRFKVILLGPRDGRKHAISVEQTMESLAQAALGDSSPCGAASVRAVGEAVGPGYTSENRPWYSLDFEVLL
;
A
#
# COMPACT_ATOMS: atom_id res chain seq x y z
N MET A 1 -7.46 -3.02 16.01
CA MET A 1 -6.15 -2.34 15.82
C MET A 1 -6.19 -1.56 14.53
N VAL A 2 -5.63 -0.38 14.53
CA VAL A 2 -5.68 0.51 13.36
C VAL A 2 -4.98 -0.11 12.16
N PHE A 3 -3.85 -0.78 12.38
CA PHE A 3 -3.12 -1.42 11.28
C PHE A 3 -3.95 -2.50 10.59
N ASP A 4 -4.61 -3.35 11.36
CA ASP A 4 -5.46 -4.40 10.79
C ASP A 4 -6.62 -3.81 10.00
N ALA A 5 -7.24 -2.76 10.51
CA ALA A 5 -8.32 -2.07 9.81
C ALA A 5 -7.82 -1.43 8.51
N PHE A 6 -6.62 -0.84 8.54
CA PHE A 6 -6.00 -0.28 7.35
C PHE A 6 -5.72 -1.36 6.29
N VAL A 7 -5.19 -2.51 6.71
CA VAL A 7 -4.96 -3.65 5.80
C VAL A 7 -6.27 -4.12 5.18
N GLU A 8 -7.34 -4.23 5.96
CA GLU A 8 -8.66 -4.60 5.44
C GLU A 8 -9.16 -3.59 4.41
N TRP A 9 -8.99 -2.30 4.69
CA TRP A 9 -9.38 -1.26 3.76
C TRP A 9 -8.61 -1.38 2.44
N VAL A 10 -7.29 -1.53 2.50
CA VAL A 10 -6.46 -1.71 1.29
C VAL A 10 -6.91 -2.95 0.53
N THR A 11 -7.14 -4.06 1.23
CA THR A 11 -7.58 -5.30 0.60
C THR A 11 -8.92 -5.12 -0.13
N SER A 12 -9.83 -4.35 0.44
CA SER A 12 -11.13 -4.10 -0.18
C SER A 12 -11.04 -3.32 -1.48
N ILE A 13 -10.03 -2.47 -1.63
CA ILE A 13 -9.81 -1.64 -2.81
C ILE A 13 -8.97 -2.37 -3.87
N VAL A 14 -7.86 -2.95 -3.44
CA VAL A 14 -6.91 -3.64 -4.33
C VAL A 14 -7.47 -4.97 -4.83
N GLY A 15 -8.21 -5.67 -3.98
CA GLY A 15 -8.89 -6.89 -4.36
C GLY A 15 -8.02 -8.16 -4.24
N PRO A 16 -8.55 -9.29 -4.73
CA PRO A 16 -7.92 -10.59 -4.50
C PRO A 16 -6.75 -10.93 -5.44
N GLY A 17 -6.43 -10.02 -6.38
CA GLY A 17 -5.35 -10.26 -7.34
C GLY A 17 -3.94 -10.09 -6.78
N TYR A 18 -3.80 -9.64 -5.56
CA TYR A 18 -2.52 -9.41 -4.91
C TYR A 18 -2.34 -10.31 -3.71
N LEU A 19 -1.09 -10.72 -3.46
CA LEU A 19 -0.71 -11.36 -2.20
C LEU A 19 -0.35 -10.26 -1.20
N TYR A 20 -0.93 -10.32 -0.02
CA TYR A 20 -0.76 -9.27 0.98
C TYR A 20 0.33 -9.66 1.98
N SER A 21 1.27 -8.75 2.21
CA SER A 21 2.33 -8.91 3.19
C SER A 21 2.26 -7.77 4.21
N ARG A 22 2.27 -8.12 5.48
CA ARG A 22 2.34 -7.14 6.57
C ARG A 22 3.79 -6.91 6.93
N GLY A 23 4.40 -5.92 6.31
CA GLY A 23 5.82 -5.63 6.41
C GLY A 23 6.55 -5.97 5.11
N MET A 24 7.83 -6.29 5.21
CA MET A 24 8.62 -6.62 4.03
C MET A 24 8.20 -7.96 3.44
N TRP A 25 8.15 -8.03 2.12
CA TRP A 25 7.88 -9.29 1.43
C TRP A 25 9.17 -10.10 1.28
N VAL A 26 9.03 -11.41 1.13
CA VAL A 26 10.13 -12.30 0.80
C VAL A 26 9.90 -12.83 -0.61
N ASP A 27 10.84 -12.56 -1.51
CA ASP A 27 10.75 -13.07 -2.87
C ASP A 27 11.23 -14.53 -2.89
N SER A 28 10.44 -15.39 -3.50
CA SER A 28 10.73 -16.82 -3.62
C SER A 28 10.18 -17.36 -4.93
N PRO A 29 10.66 -18.53 -5.41
CA PRO A 29 10.11 -19.12 -6.63
C PRO A 29 8.60 -19.33 -6.59
N ALA A 30 8.02 -19.56 -5.43
CA ALA A 30 6.58 -19.77 -5.28
C ALA A 30 5.75 -18.54 -5.63
N VAL A 31 6.32 -17.33 -5.55
CA VAL A 31 5.58 -16.08 -5.76
C VAL A 31 6.09 -15.27 -6.95
N HIS A 32 6.90 -15.86 -7.82
CA HIS A 32 7.50 -15.13 -8.95
C HIS A 32 6.45 -14.54 -9.90
N GLY A 33 5.35 -15.23 -10.10
CA GLY A 33 4.29 -14.79 -10.99
C GLY A 33 3.19 -13.97 -10.33
N ASP A 34 3.33 -13.67 -9.04
CA ASP A 34 2.27 -13.03 -8.25
C ASP A 34 2.50 -11.53 -8.10
N PHE A 35 1.39 -10.78 -8.09
CA PHE A 35 1.39 -9.40 -7.64
C PHE A 35 1.42 -9.38 -6.11
N ILE A 36 2.18 -8.47 -5.54
CA ILE A 36 2.37 -8.38 -4.09
C ILE A 36 1.97 -6.98 -3.61
N ALA A 37 1.23 -6.94 -2.51
CA ALA A 37 0.94 -5.70 -1.78
C ALA A 37 1.62 -5.77 -0.42
N SER A 38 2.65 -4.96 -0.23
CA SER A 38 3.36 -4.84 1.04
C SER A 38 2.81 -3.64 1.79
N ILE A 39 2.30 -3.86 3.00
CA ILE A 39 1.74 -2.81 3.84
C ILE A 39 2.58 -2.72 5.11
N GLN A 40 3.19 -1.57 5.31
CA GLN A 40 4.19 -1.39 6.35
C GLN A 40 3.78 -0.27 7.30
N LYS A 41 4.04 -0.46 8.57
CA LYS A 41 4.00 0.64 9.52
C LYS A 41 5.21 1.51 9.30
N MET A 42 5.00 2.81 9.20
CA MET A 42 6.09 3.74 9.13
C MET A 42 6.48 4.18 10.54
N GLY A 43 7.79 4.22 10.80
CA GLY A 43 8.28 4.93 11.94
C GLY A 43 7.90 6.40 11.82
N GLY A 44 7.53 7.00 12.89
CA GLY A 44 7.18 8.41 12.93
C GLY A 44 7.67 9.03 14.23
N PRO A 45 7.44 10.32 14.42
CA PRO A 45 7.68 10.92 15.72
C PRO A 45 6.88 10.16 16.79
N GLU A 46 7.40 10.15 18.01
CA GLU A 46 6.69 9.53 19.11
C GLU A 46 5.25 10.05 19.14
N PRO A 47 4.26 9.15 19.28
CA PRO A 47 2.88 9.59 19.29
C PRO A 47 2.66 10.52 20.47
N ASP A 48 2.43 11.78 20.18
CA ASP A 48 1.90 12.68 21.15
C ASP A 48 0.48 12.21 21.50
N VAL A 49 0.10 12.29 22.74
CA VAL A 49 -1.22 11.85 23.22
C VAL A 49 -2.34 12.57 22.45
N GLU A 50 -2.07 13.75 21.92
CA GLU A 50 -3.04 14.56 21.20
C GLU A 50 -2.99 14.41 19.69
N ASP A 51 -1.94 13.82 19.12
CA ASP A 51 -1.76 13.69 17.67
C ASP A 51 -1.57 12.22 17.28
N ARG A 52 -2.69 11.53 17.08
CA ARG A 52 -2.70 10.15 16.67
C ARG A 52 -2.88 10.06 15.15
N ARG A 53 -1.78 10.22 14.44
CA ARG A 53 -1.75 10.12 12.99
C ARG A 53 -0.79 9.03 12.55
N PRO A 54 -1.16 7.76 12.76
CA PRO A 54 -0.30 6.67 12.30
C PRO A 54 -0.15 6.75 10.79
N ARG A 55 1.06 6.47 10.33
CA ARG A 55 1.38 6.44 8.90
C ARG A 55 1.69 5.03 8.48
N PHE A 56 1.24 4.70 7.28
CA PHE A 56 1.48 3.41 6.67
C PHE A 56 1.99 3.60 5.26
N LYS A 57 2.89 2.73 4.84
CA LYS A 57 3.38 2.70 3.47
C LYS A 57 2.77 1.51 2.76
N VAL A 58 2.22 1.75 1.59
CA VAL A 58 1.75 0.69 0.69
C VAL A 58 2.69 0.62 -0.50
N ILE A 59 3.26 -0.55 -0.73
CA ILE A 59 4.08 -0.82 -1.90
C ILE A 59 3.38 -1.90 -2.70
N LEU A 60 3.01 -1.56 -3.94
CA LEU A 60 2.40 -2.52 -4.86
C LEU A 60 3.45 -2.95 -5.87
N LEU A 61 3.64 -4.25 -6.02
CA LEU A 61 4.64 -4.83 -6.91
C LEU A 61 3.96 -5.74 -7.92
N GLY A 62 4.45 -5.67 -9.16
CA GLY A 62 4.06 -6.62 -10.20
C GLY A 62 4.86 -7.92 -10.11
N PRO A 63 4.59 -8.86 -11.04
CA PRO A 63 5.32 -10.13 -11.08
C PRO A 63 6.80 -9.93 -11.41
N ARG A 64 7.62 -10.93 -11.08
CA ARG A 64 9.02 -10.97 -11.48
C ARG A 64 9.14 -10.87 -13.01
N ASP A 65 10.11 -10.06 -13.47
CA ASP A 65 10.30 -9.75 -14.89
C ASP A 65 9.03 -9.19 -15.56
N GLY A 66 8.17 -8.56 -14.78
CA GLY A 66 6.85 -8.08 -15.20
C GLY A 66 6.80 -6.61 -15.58
N ARG A 67 7.81 -6.08 -16.28
CA ARG A 67 7.84 -4.66 -16.68
C ARG A 67 6.59 -4.23 -17.44
N LYS A 68 6.00 -5.15 -18.22
CA LYS A 68 4.74 -4.89 -18.93
C LYS A 68 3.55 -4.66 -18.00
N HIS A 69 3.65 -5.03 -16.73
CA HIS A 69 2.60 -4.84 -15.74
C HIS A 69 2.72 -3.53 -14.95
N ALA A 70 3.72 -2.69 -15.24
CA ALA A 70 3.91 -1.43 -14.51
C ALA A 70 2.66 -0.55 -14.57
N ILE A 71 1.99 -0.47 -15.72
CA ILE A 71 0.77 0.33 -15.89
C ILE A 71 -0.35 -0.22 -15.02
N SER A 72 -0.50 -1.54 -14.95
CA SER A 72 -1.51 -2.17 -14.11
C SER A 72 -1.28 -1.87 -12.62
N VAL A 73 -0.04 -1.93 -12.16
CA VAL A 73 0.32 -1.58 -10.79
C VAL A 73 0.02 -0.10 -10.50
N GLU A 74 0.37 0.79 -11.43
CA GLU A 74 0.07 2.22 -11.33
C GLU A 74 -1.43 2.46 -11.19
N GLN A 75 -2.25 1.83 -12.04
CA GLN A 75 -3.70 1.99 -12.00
C GLN A 75 -4.28 1.53 -10.67
N THR A 76 -3.76 0.44 -10.11
CA THR A 76 -4.19 -0.03 -8.79
C THR A 76 -3.83 0.97 -7.70
N MET A 77 -2.62 1.55 -7.76
CA MET A 77 -2.21 2.57 -6.81
C MET A 77 -3.06 3.84 -6.92
N GLU A 78 -3.42 4.24 -8.13
CA GLU A 78 -4.33 5.37 -8.35
C GLU A 78 -5.71 5.10 -7.75
N SER A 79 -6.19 3.87 -7.85
CA SER A 79 -7.47 3.47 -7.24
C SER A 79 -7.43 3.65 -5.71
N LEU A 80 -6.31 3.29 -5.07
CA LEU A 80 -6.12 3.52 -3.65
C LEU A 80 -6.13 5.01 -3.30
N ALA A 81 -5.42 5.81 -4.07
CA ALA A 81 -5.35 7.25 -3.85
C ALA A 81 -6.74 7.89 -4.00
N GLN A 82 -7.51 7.49 -5.01
CA GLN A 82 -8.85 8.00 -5.23
C GLN A 82 -9.82 7.56 -4.12
N ALA A 83 -9.69 6.33 -3.65
CA ALA A 83 -10.51 5.84 -2.54
C ALA A 83 -10.25 6.65 -1.26
N ALA A 84 -9.01 7.01 -1.01
CA ALA A 84 -8.65 7.84 0.14
C ALA A 84 -9.26 9.24 0.07
N LEU A 85 -9.44 9.78 -1.15
CA LEU A 85 -10.09 11.08 -1.34
C LEU A 85 -11.60 10.99 -1.16
N GLY A 86 -12.21 9.88 -1.60
CA GLY A 86 -13.66 9.75 -1.65
C GLY A 86 -14.31 9.12 -0.43
N ASP A 87 -13.55 8.41 0.40
CA ASP A 87 -14.08 7.69 1.56
C ASP A 87 -13.84 8.47 2.84
N SER A 88 -14.91 8.81 3.55
CA SER A 88 -14.84 9.62 4.76
C SER A 88 -14.50 8.81 6.02
N SER A 89 -14.70 7.49 6.02
CA SER A 89 -14.47 6.65 7.20
C SER A 89 -14.04 5.24 6.79
N PRO A 90 -12.93 5.12 6.05
CA PRO A 90 -12.61 3.87 5.36
C PRO A 90 -12.28 2.70 6.28
N CYS A 91 -11.80 2.91 7.46
CA CYS A 91 -11.40 1.81 8.35
C CYS A 91 -11.83 2.06 9.80
N GLY A 92 -13.03 2.65 9.97
CA GLY A 92 -13.51 3.02 11.29
C GLY A 92 -12.77 4.20 11.90
N ALA A 93 -11.85 4.79 11.15
CA ALA A 93 -11.13 6.00 11.53
C ALA A 93 -11.89 7.23 11.07
N ALA A 94 -11.47 8.41 11.52
CA ALA A 94 -12.07 9.66 11.06
C ALA A 94 -11.79 9.90 9.57
N SER A 95 -10.59 9.58 9.11
CA SER A 95 -10.26 9.65 7.68
C SER A 95 -8.95 8.93 7.38
N VAL A 96 -8.76 8.59 6.12
CA VAL A 96 -7.48 8.15 5.56
C VAL A 96 -7.12 9.09 4.42
N ARG A 97 -5.88 9.53 4.34
CA ARG A 97 -5.45 10.36 3.22
C ARG A 97 -4.07 9.92 2.73
N ALA A 98 -3.85 10.11 1.43
CA ALA A 98 -2.54 9.92 0.84
C ALA A 98 -1.63 11.09 1.23
N VAL A 99 -0.38 10.79 1.54
CA VAL A 99 0.64 11.79 1.86
C VAL A 99 1.57 11.89 0.66
N GLY A 100 1.45 12.99 -0.09
CA GLY A 100 2.22 13.19 -1.30
C GLY A 100 1.65 12.41 -2.48
N GLU A 101 2.50 12.11 -3.44
CA GLU A 101 2.15 11.39 -4.65
C GLU A 101 2.78 10.00 -4.67
N ALA A 102 2.18 9.10 -5.46
CA ALA A 102 2.76 7.79 -5.68
C ALA A 102 4.15 7.91 -6.32
N VAL A 103 5.10 7.15 -5.80
CA VAL A 103 6.47 7.12 -6.31
C VAL A 103 6.65 5.85 -7.14
N GLY A 104 7.14 6.01 -8.35
CA GLY A 104 7.41 4.90 -9.26
C GLY A 104 7.29 5.33 -10.73
N PRO A 105 7.45 4.40 -11.68
CA PRO A 105 7.81 3.01 -11.43
C PRO A 105 9.26 2.84 -10.98
N GLY A 106 9.47 2.00 -9.99
CA GLY A 106 10.78 1.46 -9.67
C GLY A 106 10.82 -0.01 -10.06
N TYR A 107 12.01 -0.58 -10.07
CA TYR A 107 12.17 -2.00 -10.39
C TYR A 107 13.11 -2.64 -9.36
N THR A 108 12.68 -3.78 -8.83
CA THR A 108 13.52 -4.54 -7.91
C THR A 108 14.64 -5.26 -8.68
N SER A 109 15.57 -5.87 -7.96
CA SER A 109 16.62 -6.68 -8.59
C SER A 109 16.07 -7.85 -9.42
N GLU A 110 14.84 -8.30 -9.11
CA GLU A 110 14.12 -9.33 -9.84
C GLU A 110 13.26 -8.75 -10.97
N ASN A 111 13.41 -7.45 -11.29
CA ASN A 111 12.61 -6.73 -12.29
C ASN A 111 11.10 -6.72 -11.98
N ARG A 112 10.74 -6.68 -10.72
CA ARG A 112 9.36 -6.42 -10.32
C ARG A 112 9.09 -4.92 -10.40
N PRO A 113 8.11 -4.47 -11.19
CA PRO A 113 7.71 -3.07 -11.17
C PRO A 113 7.02 -2.76 -9.85
N TRP A 114 7.31 -1.61 -9.26
CA TRP A 114 6.67 -1.23 -8.02
C TRP A 114 6.29 0.25 -8.01
N TYR A 115 5.22 0.55 -7.25
CA TYR A 115 4.81 1.88 -6.87
C TYR A 115 4.61 1.93 -5.36
N SER A 116 4.95 3.05 -4.77
CA SER A 116 4.84 3.26 -3.33
C SER A 116 4.05 4.53 -3.04
N LEU A 117 3.20 4.46 -2.03
CA LEU A 117 2.43 5.62 -1.56
C LEU A 117 2.28 5.52 -0.05
N ASP A 118 2.45 6.65 0.61
CA ASP A 118 2.28 6.74 2.04
C ASP A 118 0.88 7.24 2.36
N PHE A 119 0.31 6.71 3.44
CA PHE A 119 -1.01 7.09 3.92
C PHE A 119 -0.94 7.50 5.38
N GLU A 120 -1.75 8.48 5.74
CA GLU A 120 -1.93 8.92 7.11
C GLU A 120 -3.36 8.66 7.52
N VAL A 121 -3.53 8.04 8.68
CA VAL A 121 -4.85 7.73 9.23
C VAL A 121 -5.13 8.71 10.36
N LEU A 122 -6.26 9.40 10.27
CA LEU A 122 -6.76 10.28 11.34
C LEU A 122 -7.76 9.50 12.18
N LEU A 123 -7.49 9.43 13.46
CA LEU A 123 -8.36 8.73 14.42
C LEU A 123 -9.35 9.68 15.08
#